data_1318a4d5e0474ffd70b3633c0b91dcbb
#
_entry.id   1318a4d5e0474ffd70b3633c0b91dcbb
#
_cell.length_a   1.000
_cell.length_b   1.000
_cell.length_c   1.000
_cell.angle_alpha   90.00
_cell.angle_beta   90.00
_cell.angle_gamma   90.00
#
_symmetry.space_group_name_H-M   'P 1'
#
loop_
_entity.id
_entity.type
_entity.pdbx_description
1 polymer ?
#
loop_
_entity_poly.entity_id
_entity_poly.type
_entity_poly.pdbx_seq_one_letter_code
_entity_poly.pdbx_strand_id
1 'polypeptide(L)'
;WQRLEHEVPLTVPAGIEPVADLALHDGTLAGDALRKALGDGGELVGIYGTEVTRTKRLLRAPGCVVELAFDQGALTAGDRRWPLCELEFELKAGDARALAAVASRWAARFGLTLDTRSKAERGDRLARGVRLGAPVKAAPLVLTTGVDAPTALRAMVSNALAQVLGNASELAHEDDTP
;
A
#
# COMPACT_ATOMS: atom_id res chain seq x y z
N TRP A 1 9.50 5.07 4.78
CA TRP A 1 9.58 5.02 3.32
C TRP A 1 8.87 6.25 2.77
N GLN A 2 9.53 7.07 1.97
CA GLN A 2 8.89 8.13 1.20
C GLN A 2 8.88 7.68 -0.26
N ARG A 3 7.67 7.50 -0.81
CA ARG A 3 7.47 7.18 -2.21
C ARG A 3 7.37 8.48 -3.00
N LEU A 4 8.02 8.55 -4.16
CA LEU A 4 7.79 9.64 -5.11
C LEU A 4 6.45 9.42 -5.78
N GLU A 5 5.59 10.43 -5.73
CA GLU A 5 4.24 10.38 -6.34
C GLU A 5 3.99 11.64 -7.16
N HIS A 6 3.34 11.45 -8.29
CA HIS A 6 2.78 12.53 -9.09
C HIS A 6 1.50 12.03 -9.76
N GLU A 7 0.37 12.66 -9.46
CA GLU A 7 -0.94 12.32 -9.97
C GLU A 7 -1.38 13.34 -11.03
N VAL A 8 -1.89 12.85 -12.15
CA VAL A 8 -2.50 13.67 -13.19
C VAL A 8 -3.91 13.14 -13.47
N PRO A 9 -4.95 13.98 -13.32
CA PRO A 9 -6.31 13.58 -13.67
C PRO A 9 -6.42 13.29 -15.16
N LEU A 10 -6.96 12.13 -15.51
CA LEU A 10 -7.28 11.74 -16.87
C LEU A 10 -8.78 11.57 -17.03
N THR A 11 -9.33 12.07 -18.13
CA THR A 11 -10.70 11.73 -18.55
C THR A 11 -10.62 10.66 -19.62
N VAL A 12 -11.03 9.45 -19.27
CA VAL A 12 -11.04 8.32 -20.19
C VAL A 12 -12.50 7.93 -20.46
N PRO A 13 -12.90 7.74 -21.74
CA PRO A 13 -14.24 7.25 -22.05
C PRO A 13 -14.51 5.89 -21.40
N ALA A 14 -15.76 5.65 -21.05
CA ALA A 14 -16.16 4.37 -20.47
C ALA A 14 -15.79 3.20 -21.39
N GLY A 15 -15.16 2.16 -20.81
CA GLY A 15 -14.73 0.97 -21.55
C GLY A 15 -13.40 1.10 -22.29
N ILE A 16 -12.72 2.24 -22.17
CA ILE A 16 -11.36 2.43 -22.70
C ILE A 16 -10.37 2.30 -21.52
N GLU A 17 -9.35 1.47 -21.68
CA GLU A 17 -8.25 1.42 -20.72
C GLU A 17 -7.37 2.67 -20.84
N PRO A 18 -6.99 3.31 -19.71
CA PRO A 18 -6.07 4.44 -19.76
C PRO A 18 -4.69 3.98 -20.24
N VAL A 19 -4.12 4.72 -21.16
CA VAL A 19 -2.74 4.50 -21.60
C VAL A 19 -1.80 5.32 -20.73
N ALA A 20 -0.74 4.69 -20.26
CA ALA A 20 0.30 5.38 -19.49
C ALA A 20 1.09 6.32 -20.42
N ASP A 21 0.94 7.62 -20.21
CA ASP A 21 1.67 8.65 -20.93
C ASP A 21 2.71 9.31 -20.03
N LEU A 22 3.96 9.01 -20.26
CA LEU A 22 5.07 9.51 -19.47
C LEU A 22 5.27 11.03 -19.59
N ALA A 23 4.82 11.63 -20.70
CA ALA A 23 4.93 13.06 -20.93
C ALA A 23 4.09 13.88 -19.91
N LEU A 24 3.02 13.29 -19.38
CA LEU A 24 2.20 13.91 -18.33
C LEU A 24 2.96 14.14 -17.01
N HIS A 25 4.10 13.48 -16.84
CA HIS A 25 4.92 13.54 -15.64
C HIS A 25 6.24 14.28 -15.85
N ASP A 26 6.41 14.96 -16.98
CA ASP A 26 7.63 15.70 -17.32
C ASP A 26 7.93 16.80 -16.30
N GLY A 27 9.21 16.98 -15.96
CA GLY A 27 9.69 17.98 -15.02
C GLY A 27 9.32 17.68 -13.55
N THR A 28 8.86 16.47 -13.24
CA THR A 28 8.59 16.03 -11.86
C THR A 28 9.63 15.02 -11.37
N LEU A 29 9.90 15.00 -10.08
CA LEU A 29 10.83 14.02 -9.47
C LEU A 29 10.40 12.58 -9.73
N ALA A 30 9.10 12.31 -9.74
CA ALA A 30 8.56 10.98 -10.01
C ALA A 30 8.76 10.59 -11.50
N GLY A 31 8.47 11.50 -12.42
CA GLY A 31 8.69 11.31 -13.85
C GLY A 31 10.16 11.08 -14.20
N ASP A 32 11.05 11.89 -13.64
CA ASP A 32 12.49 11.77 -13.87
C ASP A 32 13.04 10.43 -13.34
N ALA A 33 12.60 10.02 -12.15
CA ALA A 33 12.98 8.73 -11.59
C ALA A 33 12.49 7.55 -12.43
N LEU A 34 11.27 7.64 -12.96
CA LEU A 34 10.69 6.61 -13.82
C LEU A 34 11.40 6.54 -15.18
N ARG A 35 11.69 7.70 -15.82
CA ARG A 35 12.48 7.74 -17.08
C ARG A 35 13.85 7.11 -16.89
N LYS A 36 14.52 7.44 -15.78
CA LYS A 36 15.82 6.84 -15.46
C LYS A 36 15.73 5.32 -15.28
N ALA A 37 14.65 4.82 -14.69
CA ALA A 37 14.46 3.38 -14.50
C ALA A 37 14.14 2.65 -15.82
N LEU A 38 13.40 3.29 -16.74
CA LEU A 38 13.05 2.72 -18.05
C LEU A 38 14.25 2.68 -19.01
N GLY A 39 15.19 3.62 -18.89
CA GLY A 39 16.27 3.76 -19.86
C GLY A 39 15.79 4.17 -21.25
N ASP A 40 16.72 4.09 -22.23
CA ASP A 40 16.43 4.44 -23.60
C ASP A 40 15.55 3.36 -24.29
N GLY A 41 14.36 3.75 -24.73
CA GLY A 41 13.44 2.87 -25.49
C GLY A 41 12.57 1.92 -24.65
N GLY A 42 12.54 2.08 -23.34
CA GLY A 42 11.60 1.36 -22.49
C GLY A 42 10.16 1.85 -22.68
N GLU A 43 9.21 0.91 -22.77
CA GLU A 43 7.77 1.19 -22.85
C GLU A 43 7.06 0.80 -21.56
N LEU A 44 6.03 1.58 -21.21
CA LEU A 44 5.12 1.22 -20.11
C LEU A 44 3.99 0.36 -20.63
N VAL A 45 3.77 -0.79 -20.01
CA VAL A 45 2.66 -1.69 -20.32
C VAL A 45 1.79 -1.82 -19.07
N GLY A 46 0.48 -1.72 -19.25
CA GLY A 46 -0.47 -2.00 -18.17
C GLY A 46 -0.48 -3.50 -17.86
N ILE A 47 -0.14 -3.87 -16.64
CA ILE A 47 -0.14 -5.27 -16.18
C ILE A 47 -1.26 -5.57 -15.18
N TYR A 48 -1.74 -4.56 -14.48
CA TYR A 48 -2.91 -4.60 -13.59
C TYR A 48 -3.53 -3.21 -13.48
N GLY A 49 -4.76 -3.15 -13.05
CA GLY A 49 -5.50 -1.92 -12.78
C GLY A 49 -6.15 -1.92 -11.40
N THR A 50 -6.58 -0.74 -10.98
CA THR A 50 -7.37 -0.54 -9.76
C THR A 50 -8.65 0.20 -10.15
N GLU A 51 -9.78 -0.48 -10.06
CA GLU A 51 -11.12 0.07 -10.34
C GLU A 51 -11.85 0.27 -9.01
N VAL A 52 -11.81 1.47 -8.46
CA VAL A 52 -12.40 1.75 -7.15
C VAL A 52 -13.20 3.05 -7.13
N THR A 53 -14.25 3.06 -6.35
CA THR A 53 -14.90 4.28 -5.89
C THR A 53 -14.24 4.69 -4.58
N ARG A 54 -13.56 5.84 -4.58
CA ARG A 54 -12.87 6.39 -3.41
C ARG A 54 -13.68 7.51 -2.76
N THR A 55 -14.01 7.34 -1.50
CA THR A 55 -14.61 8.38 -0.67
C THR A 55 -13.59 8.93 0.32
N LYS A 56 -13.25 10.21 0.22
CA LYS A 56 -12.30 10.88 1.13
C LYS A 56 -13.01 11.74 2.18
N ARG A 57 -12.49 11.75 3.39
CA ARG A 57 -12.94 12.63 4.50
C ARG A 57 -11.73 13.10 5.30
N LEU A 58 -11.74 14.37 5.67
CA LEU A 58 -10.75 14.92 6.58
C LEU A 58 -11.29 14.79 8.02
N LEU A 59 -10.58 14.04 8.84
CA LEU A 59 -10.89 13.80 10.24
C LEU A 59 -9.91 14.58 11.12
N ARG A 60 -10.47 15.42 12.01
CA ARG A 60 -9.69 16.10 13.05
C ARG A 60 -9.82 15.31 14.35
N ALA A 61 -8.69 14.85 14.88
CA ALA A 61 -8.63 14.13 16.14
C ALA A 61 -7.61 14.79 17.08
N PRO A 62 -7.67 14.55 18.38
CA PRO A 62 -6.67 15.06 19.30
C PRO A 62 -5.27 14.64 18.86
N GLY A 63 -4.40 15.62 18.62
CA GLY A 63 -3.01 15.42 18.22
C GLY A 63 -2.77 15.15 16.73
N CYS A 64 -3.79 15.02 15.87
CA CYS A 64 -3.57 14.82 14.43
C CYS A 64 -4.74 15.26 13.55
N VAL A 65 -4.43 15.50 12.29
CA VAL A 65 -5.39 15.61 11.18
C VAL A 65 -5.13 14.47 10.22
N VAL A 66 -6.17 13.70 9.93
CA VAL A 66 -6.07 12.46 9.14
C VAL A 66 -6.97 12.58 7.92
N GLU A 67 -6.46 12.27 6.74
CA GLU A 67 -7.31 11.95 5.60
C GLU A 67 -7.70 10.48 5.71
N LEU A 68 -9.00 10.24 5.76
CA LEU A 68 -9.58 8.92 5.69
C LEU A 68 -10.05 8.70 4.26
N ALA A 69 -9.50 7.69 3.59
CA ALA A 69 -9.94 7.26 2.28
C ALA A 69 -10.57 5.87 2.36
N PHE A 70 -11.80 5.75 1.89
CA PHE A 70 -12.52 4.48 1.79
C PHE A 70 -12.62 4.07 0.33
N ASP A 71 -12.01 2.94 -0.02
CA ASP A 71 -11.96 2.38 -1.36
C ASP A 71 -12.84 1.14 -1.45
N GLN A 72 -13.76 1.13 -2.40
CA GLN A 72 -14.61 -0.01 -2.74
C GLN A 72 -14.52 -0.31 -4.23
N GLY A 73 -14.23 -1.55 -4.59
CA GLY A 73 -14.10 -1.95 -5.99
C GLY A 73 -13.29 -3.22 -6.17
N ALA A 74 -12.32 -3.20 -7.07
CA ALA A 74 -11.45 -4.34 -7.30
C ALA A 74 -10.08 -3.97 -7.89
N LEU A 75 -9.13 -4.86 -7.74
CA LEU A 75 -7.94 -4.97 -8.59
C LEU A 75 -8.28 -5.85 -9.79
N THR A 76 -7.77 -5.51 -10.96
CA THR A 76 -8.02 -6.21 -12.23
C THR A 76 -6.70 -6.53 -12.93
N ALA A 77 -6.60 -7.70 -13.55
CA ALA A 77 -5.43 -8.08 -14.36
C ALA A 77 -5.85 -9.11 -15.42
N GLY A 78 -6.04 -8.66 -16.65
CA GLY A 78 -6.66 -9.46 -17.70
C GLY A 78 -8.10 -9.85 -17.29
N ASP A 79 -8.40 -11.12 -17.30
CA ASP A 79 -9.69 -11.72 -16.88
C ASP A 79 -9.83 -11.90 -15.37
N ARG A 80 -8.76 -11.68 -14.60
CA ARG A 80 -8.76 -11.85 -13.16
C ARG A 80 -9.24 -10.60 -12.44
N ARG A 81 -9.99 -10.82 -11.35
CA ARG A 81 -10.52 -9.74 -10.52
C ARG A 81 -10.39 -10.12 -9.04
N TRP A 82 -9.90 -9.17 -8.23
CA TRP A 82 -9.79 -9.31 -6.79
C TRP A 82 -10.59 -8.20 -6.11
N PRO A 83 -11.64 -8.53 -5.33
CA PRO A 83 -12.44 -7.55 -4.61
C PRO A 83 -11.56 -6.70 -3.68
N LEU A 84 -11.90 -5.43 -3.56
CA LEU A 84 -11.20 -4.48 -2.72
C LEU A 84 -12.21 -3.67 -1.91
N CYS A 85 -12.05 -3.72 -0.58
CA CYS A 85 -12.81 -2.92 0.38
C CYS A 85 -11.87 -2.55 1.51
N GLU A 86 -11.31 -1.34 1.50
CA GLU A 86 -10.30 -0.94 2.47
C GLU A 86 -10.41 0.51 2.91
N LEU A 87 -9.87 0.78 4.10
CA LEU A 87 -9.71 2.11 4.67
C LEU A 87 -8.22 2.44 4.76
N GLU A 88 -7.85 3.58 4.21
CA GLU A 88 -6.53 4.18 4.35
C GLU A 88 -6.60 5.35 5.32
N PHE A 89 -5.63 5.44 6.23
CA PHE A 89 -5.48 6.56 7.17
C PHE A 89 -4.17 7.27 6.87
N GLU A 90 -4.25 8.46 6.30
CA GLU A 90 -3.08 9.27 5.96
C GLU A 90 -2.91 10.44 6.92
N LEU A 91 -1.73 10.57 7.53
CA LEU A 91 -1.41 11.70 8.40
C LEU A 91 -1.17 12.95 7.55
N LYS A 92 -2.06 13.94 7.68
CA LYS A 92 -1.89 15.25 7.04
C LYS A 92 -1.17 16.26 7.94
N ALA A 93 -1.36 16.15 9.26
CA ALA A 93 -0.67 17.00 10.25
C ALA A 93 -0.71 16.36 11.63
N GLY A 94 0.29 16.65 12.45
CA GLY A 94 0.37 16.21 13.84
C GLY A 94 1.25 14.99 14.07
N ASP A 95 0.92 14.17 15.05
CA ASP A 95 1.75 13.06 15.52
C ASP A 95 1.29 11.69 14.97
N ALA A 96 2.25 10.89 14.49
CA ALA A 96 2.01 9.53 14.03
C ALA A 96 1.43 8.59 15.11
N ARG A 97 1.74 8.82 16.39
CA ARG A 97 1.13 8.07 17.50
C ARG A 97 -0.34 8.35 17.64
N ALA A 98 -0.74 9.61 17.44
CA ALA A 98 -2.15 10.00 17.45
C ALA A 98 -2.89 9.37 16.26
N LEU A 99 -2.28 9.32 15.08
CA LEU A 99 -2.80 8.56 13.92
C LEU A 99 -3.01 7.10 14.27
N ALA A 100 -2.00 6.43 14.84
CA ALA A 100 -2.10 5.02 15.23
C ALA A 100 -3.24 4.77 16.22
N ALA A 101 -3.44 5.68 17.19
CA ALA A 101 -4.56 5.61 18.14
C ALA A 101 -5.93 5.78 17.46
N VAL A 102 -6.03 6.63 16.44
CA VAL A 102 -7.26 6.76 15.63
C VAL A 102 -7.52 5.47 14.87
N ALA A 103 -6.55 4.97 14.13
CA ALA A 103 -6.66 3.74 13.33
C ALA A 103 -7.02 2.53 14.20
N SER A 104 -6.39 2.38 15.37
CA SER A 104 -6.69 1.28 16.31
C SER A 104 -8.15 1.32 16.82
N ARG A 105 -8.68 2.52 17.13
CA ARG A 105 -10.10 2.66 17.54
C ARG A 105 -11.06 2.28 16.41
N TRP A 106 -10.75 2.66 15.18
CA TRP A 106 -11.55 2.28 14.01
C TRP A 106 -11.48 0.77 13.76
N ALA A 107 -10.29 0.18 13.82
CA ALA A 107 -10.10 -1.26 13.68
C ALA A 107 -10.92 -2.03 14.72
N ALA A 108 -10.85 -1.65 15.99
CA ALA A 108 -11.62 -2.28 17.05
C ALA A 108 -13.14 -2.10 16.88
N ARG A 109 -13.60 -0.93 16.41
CA ARG A 109 -15.02 -0.66 16.23
C ARG A 109 -15.66 -1.39 15.07
N PHE A 110 -14.94 -1.55 13.98
CA PHE A 110 -15.44 -2.07 12.71
C PHE A 110 -14.89 -3.46 12.35
N GLY A 111 -14.12 -4.08 13.23
CA GLY A 111 -13.52 -5.38 12.98
C GLY A 111 -12.51 -5.37 11.82
N LEU A 112 -11.76 -4.26 11.65
CA LEU A 112 -10.83 -4.15 10.55
C LEU A 112 -9.53 -4.91 10.85
N THR A 113 -8.97 -5.54 9.83
CA THR A 113 -7.65 -6.14 9.85
C THR A 113 -6.62 -5.21 9.24
N LEU A 114 -5.37 -5.25 9.72
CA LEU A 114 -4.29 -4.49 9.13
C LEU A 114 -3.69 -5.27 7.96
N ASP A 115 -3.75 -4.70 6.75
CA ASP A 115 -3.03 -5.22 5.58
C ASP A 115 -1.76 -4.40 5.34
N THR A 116 -0.62 -5.07 5.33
CA THR A 116 0.69 -4.44 5.06
C THR A 116 1.06 -4.45 3.59
N ARG A 117 0.28 -5.13 2.74
CA ARG A 117 0.50 -5.21 1.29
C ARG A 117 -0.09 -4.00 0.60
N SER A 118 0.67 -3.38 -0.29
CA SER A 118 0.15 -2.30 -1.12
C SER A 118 -0.81 -2.83 -2.21
N LYS A 119 -1.68 -1.95 -2.74
CA LYS A 119 -2.47 -2.26 -3.96
C LYS A 119 -1.57 -2.69 -5.12
N ALA A 120 -0.41 -2.06 -5.26
CA ALA A 120 0.57 -2.39 -6.29
C ALA A 120 1.11 -3.83 -6.15
N GLU A 121 1.45 -4.24 -4.94
CA GLU A 121 1.90 -5.61 -4.68
C GLU A 121 0.78 -6.63 -4.95
N ARG A 122 -0.43 -6.35 -4.48
CA ARG A 122 -1.59 -7.22 -4.73
C ARG A 122 -1.94 -7.30 -6.21
N GLY A 123 -1.86 -6.17 -6.94
CA GLY A 123 -2.09 -6.11 -8.39
C GLY A 123 -1.06 -6.91 -9.19
N ASP A 124 0.23 -6.79 -8.86
CA ASP A 124 1.29 -7.58 -9.49
C ASP A 124 1.12 -9.09 -9.23
N ARG A 125 0.75 -9.47 -7.99
CA ARG A 125 0.43 -10.86 -7.67
C ARG A 125 -0.77 -11.37 -8.45
N LEU A 126 -1.83 -10.57 -8.59
CA LEU A 126 -3.01 -10.91 -9.37
C LEU A 126 -2.63 -11.16 -10.85
N ALA A 127 -1.81 -10.29 -11.44
CA ALA A 127 -1.32 -10.44 -12.80
C ALA A 127 -0.54 -11.74 -13.00
N ARG A 128 0.26 -12.13 -12.00
CA ARG A 128 1.01 -13.39 -12.03
C ARG A 128 0.20 -14.62 -11.60
N GLY A 129 -1.06 -14.47 -11.18
CA GLY A 129 -1.88 -15.57 -10.68
C GLY A 129 -1.44 -16.13 -9.32
N VAL A 130 -0.72 -15.32 -8.54
CA VAL A 130 -0.23 -15.70 -7.20
C VAL A 130 -1.25 -15.26 -6.17
N ARG A 131 -1.97 -16.20 -5.55
CA ARG A 131 -2.99 -15.90 -4.51
C ARG A 131 -2.36 -15.62 -3.15
N LEU A 132 -1.47 -16.48 -2.70
CA LEU A 132 -0.79 -16.39 -1.42
C LEU A 132 0.70 -16.14 -1.64
N GLY A 133 1.26 -15.22 -0.88
CA GLY A 133 2.70 -15.01 -0.82
C GLY A 133 3.42 -16.13 -0.09
N ALA A 134 4.72 -16.22 -0.28
CA ALA A 134 5.53 -17.14 0.52
C ALA A 134 5.49 -16.72 2.00
N PRO A 135 5.49 -17.68 2.94
CA PRO A 135 5.50 -17.35 4.36
C PRO A 135 6.69 -16.46 4.75
N VAL A 136 6.38 -15.37 5.43
CA VAL A 136 7.40 -14.44 5.94
C VAL A 136 8.07 -15.07 7.16
N LYS A 137 9.37 -15.28 7.09
CA LYS A 137 10.19 -15.77 8.21
C LYS A 137 10.89 -14.61 8.91
N ALA A 138 11.20 -14.78 10.19
CA ALA A 138 12.03 -13.81 10.91
C ALA A 138 13.38 -13.66 10.21
N ALA A 139 13.79 -12.42 9.96
CA ALA A 139 15.11 -12.15 9.41
C ALA A 139 16.19 -12.42 10.46
N PRO A 140 17.39 -12.87 10.09
CA PRO A 140 18.51 -12.94 11.03
C PRO A 140 18.77 -11.57 11.67
N LEU A 141 18.80 -11.53 13.00
CA LEU A 141 19.07 -10.30 13.73
C LEU A 141 20.54 -10.26 14.14
N VAL A 142 21.29 -9.34 13.55
CA VAL A 142 22.67 -9.10 13.90
C VAL A 142 22.72 -7.91 14.85
N LEU A 143 23.05 -8.17 16.12
CA LEU A 143 23.32 -7.14 17.12
C LEU A 143 24.83 -6.95 17.21
N THR A 144 25.31 -5.75 16.88
CA THR A 144 26.73 -5.43 17.00
C THR A 144 27.13 -5.13 18.44
N THR A 145 28.40 -5.36 18.77
CA THR A 145 28.95 -5.01 20.10
C THR A 145 28.78 -3.51 20.34
N GLY A 146 28.22 -3.13 21.51
CA GLY A 146 28.01 -1.72 21.88
C GLY A 146 26.64 -1.14 21.52
N VAL A 147 25.75 -1.93 20.90
CA VAL A 147 24.37 -1.48 20.73
C VAL A 147 23.68 -1.39 22.10
N ASP A 148 22.96 -0.28 22.35
CA ASP A 148 22.22 -0.11 23.59
C ASP A 148 20.96 -1.01 23.66
N ALA A 149 20.52 -1.33 24.88
CA ALA A 149 19.37 -2.20 25.10
C ALA A 149 18.06 -1.70 24.45
N PRO A 150 17.70 -0.40 24.49
CA PRO A 150 16.54 0.12 23.78
C PRO A 150 16.61 -0.08 22.28
N THR A 151 17.76 0.10 21.66
CA THR A 151 17.95 -0.11 20.21
C THR A 151 17.86 -1.59 19.86
N ALA A 152 18.50 -2.46 20.65
CA ALA A 152 18.40 -3.90 20.46
C ALA A 152 16.93 -4.39 20.59
N LEU A 153 16.23 -3.92 21.62
CA LEU A 153 14.81 -4.28 21.81
C LEU A 153 13.94 -3.81 20.64
N ARG A 154 14.12 -2.58 20.16
CA ARG A 154 13.39 -2.09 18.98
C ARG A 154 13.64 -2.96 17.75
N ALA A 155 14.88 -3.35 17.51
CA ALA A 155 15.24 -4.20 16.38
C ALA A 155 14.58 -5.60 16.49
N MET A 156 14.58 -6.21 17.68
CA MET A 156 13.92 -7.49 17.93
C MET A 156 12.40 -7.41 17.72
N VAL A 157 11.75 -6.40 18.30
CA VAL A 157 10.31 -6.19 18.17
C VAL A 157 9.93 -5.90 16.71
N SER A 158 10.68 -5.05 16.00
CA SER A 158 10.43 -4.75 14.60
C SER A 158 10.54 -6.00 13.72
N ASN A 159 11.54 -6.85 13.96
CA ASN A 159 11.71 -8.11 13.23
C ASN A 159 10.53 -9.07 13.47
N ALA A 160 10.13 -9.22 14.74
CA ALA A 160 8.98 -10.07 15.09
C ALA A 160 7.66 -9.52 14.49
N LEU A 161 7.44 -8.21 14.56
CA LEU A 161 6.26 -7.57 13.97
C LEU A 161 6.23 -7.71 12.45
N ALA A 162 7.35 -7.57 11.76
CA ALA A 162 7.41 -7.76 10.31
C ALA A 162 6.98 -9.18 9.92
N GLN A 163 7.41 -10.20 10.67
CA GLN A 163 6.99 -11.57 10.46
C GLN A 163 5.50 -11.77 10.72
N VAL A 164 5.01 -11.30 11.87
CA VAL A 164 3.60 -11.45 12.26
C VAL A 164 2.68 -10.75 11.26
N LEU A 165 2.93 -9.47 10.97
CA LEU A 165 2.07 -8.65 10.12
C LEU A 165 2.06 -9.14 8.67
N GLY A 166 3.21 -9.54 8.13
CA GLY A 166 3.28 -10.09 6.78
C GLY A 166 2.44 -11.35 6.62
N ASN A 167 2.51 -12.28 7.58
CA ASN A 167 1.69 -13.49 7.53
C ASN A 167 0.22 -13.23 7.87
N ALA A 168 -0.09 -12.34 8.81
CA ALA A 168 -1.46 -11.99 9.15
C ALA A 168 -2.20 -11.36 7.97
N SER A 169 -1.52 -10.52 7.17
CA SER A 169 -2.09 -9.94 5.95
C SER A 169 -2.44 -10.99 4.90
N GLU A 170 -1.70 -12.09 4.83
CA GLU A 170 -2.01 -13.21 3.93
C GLU A 170 -3.25 -13.98 4.42
N LEU A 171 -3.29 -14.32 5.71
CA LEU A 171 -4.36 -15.12 6.31
C LEU A 171 -5.71 -14.38 6.34
N ALA A 172 -5.69 -13.07 6.57
CA ALA A 172 -6.92 -12.27 6.62
C ALA A 172 -7.73 -12.26 5.30
N HIS A 173 -7.13 -12.67 4.19
CA HIS A 173 -7.77 -12.71 2.86
C HIS A 173 -7.97 -14.13 2.33
N GLU A 174 -7.64 -15.16 3.10
CA GLU A 174 -7.85 -16.55 2.70
C GLU A 174 -9.34 -16.90 2.67
N ASP A 175 -10.13 -16.27 3.55
CA ASP A 175 -11.58 -16.49 3.67
C ASP A 175 -12.44 -15.74 2.62
N ASP A 176 -11.85 -14.79 1.87
CA ASP A 176 -12.54 -14.03 0.81
C ASP A 176 -12.67 -14.84 -0.51
N THR A 177 -12.69 -16.15 -0.42
CA THR A 177 -12.83 -17.01 -1.59
C THR A 177 -14.33 -17.20 -1.91
N PRO A 178 -14.80 -16.90 -3.13
CA PRO A 178 -16.13 -17.28 -3.58
C PRO A 178 -16.26 -18.80 -3.72
#